data_549c94e01f7f1c52346fecf916e538eb
#
_entry.id   549c94e01f7f1c52346fecf916e538eb
#
_cell.length_a   1.000
_cell.length_b   1.000
_cell.length_c   1.000
_cell.angle_alpha   90.00
_cell.angle_beta   90.00
_cell.angle_gamma   90.00
#
_symmetry.space_group_name_H-M   'P 1'
#
loop_
_entity.id
_entity.type
_entity.pdbx_description
1 polymer ?
#
loop_
_entity_poly.entity_id
_entity_poly.type
_entity_poly.pdbx_seq_one_letter_code
_entity_poly.pdbx_strand_id
1 'polypeptide(L)'
;MSLAIITGSAGLIGSEAAKHFAGQGLDVIGIDNDMRKVFFGDEASTAWNRQKLETSLPNYSHLSVDIRNREEIDALFREHGSEIKLIVHTAAQPSHDWAARDPHMDFTVNANGTLNLLQATRDHCPEAVFIFTSTNKVYGDTPNAL
;
A
#
# COMPACT_ATOMS: atom_id res chain seq x y z
N MET A 1 -5.68 17.20 -12.10
CA MET A 1 -4.73 16.08 -12.27
C MET A 1 -5.40 14.79 -11.80
N SER A 2 -5.02 13.63 -12.33
CA SER A 2 -5.55 12.34 -11.86
C SER A 2 -4.47 11.65 -11.08
N LEU A 3 -4.72 11.42 -9.78
CA LEU A 3 -3.76 10.90 -8.82
C LEU A 3 -4.11 9.46 -8.45
N ALA A 4 -3.09 8.60 -8.39
CA ALA A 4 -3.16 7.28 -7.79
C ALA A 4 -2.35 7.23 -6.50
N ILE A 5 -2.92 6.69 -5.43
CA ILE A 5 -2.20 6.37 -4.19
C ILE A 5 -1.95 4.87 -4.16
N ILE A 6 -0.69 4.49 -3.97
CA ILE A 6 -0.30 3.07 -3.94
C ILE A 6 0.44 2.79 -2.64
N THR A 7 -0.15 2.00 -1.76
CA THR A 7 0.49 1.58 -0.51
C THR A 7 1.30 0.30 -0.70
N GLY A 8 2.42 0.16 0.01
CA GLY A 8 3.37 -0.92 -0.23
C GLY A 8 4.07 -0.76 -1.58
N SER A 9 4.24 0.49 -2.02
CA SER A 9 4.68 0.86 -3.37
C SER A 9 6.07 0.36 -3.73
N ALA A 10 6.94 0.15 -2.77
CA ALA A 10 8.28 -0.40 -3.00
C ALA A 10 8.32 -1.94 -2.99
N GLY A 11 7.22 -2.61 -2.59
CA GLY A 11 7.07 -4.06 -2.67
C GLY A 11 6.85 -4.58 -4.09
N LEU A 12 6.75 -5.92 -4.23
CA LEU A 12 6.60 -6.58 -5.54
C LEU A 12 5.35 -6.09 -6.30
N ILE A 13 4.19 -6.21 -5.70
CA ILE A 13 2.93 -5.87 -6.37
C ILE A 13 2.76 -4.34 -6.47
N GLY A 14 3.06 -3.61 -5.39
CA GLY A 14 2.94 -2.16 -5.38
C GLY A 14 3.82 -1.46 -6.41
N SER A 15 5.05 -1.95 -6.63
CA SER A 15 5.94 -1.35 -7.62
C SER A 15 5.50 -1.59 -9.07
N GLU A 16 4.92 -2.75 -9.36
CA GLU A 16 4.35 -3.01 -10.69
C GLU A 16 3.08 -2.17 -10.92
N ALA A 17 2.23 -2.01 -9.89
CA ALA A 17 1.10 -1.11 -9.97
C ALA A 17 1.55 0.35 -10.19
N ALA A 18 2.58 0.82 -9.49
CA ALA A 18 3.14 2.16 -9.67
C ALA A 18 3.61 2.41 -11.10
N LYS A 19 4.38 1.48 -11.66
CA LYS A 19 4.83 1.55 -13.07
C LYS A 19 3.66 1.57 -14.05
N HIS A 20 2.69 0.68 -13.82
CA HIS A 20 1.53 0.56 -14.70
C HIS A 20 0.73 1.86 -14.75
N PHE A 21 0.32 2.38 -13.58
CA PHE A 21 -0.54 3.56 -13.53
C PHE A 21 0.18 4.86 -13.88
N ALA A 22 1.48 4.97 -13.53
CA ALA A 22 2.31 6.07 -14.03
C ALA A 22 2.42 6.05 -15.56
N GLY A 23 2.58 4.85 -16.15
CA GLY A 23 2.60 4.66 -17.60
C GLY A 23 1.25 4.96 -18.28
N GLN A 24 0.15 4.92 -17.55
CA GLN A 24 -1.19 5.35 -18.02
C GLN A 24 -1.40 6.88 -17.87
N GLY A 25 -0.40 7.59 -17.37
CA GLY A 25 -0.43 9.06 -17.26
C GLY A 25 -1.04 9.59 -15.96
N LEU A 26 -1.23 8.74 -14.94
CA LEU A 26 -1.57 9.23 -13.61
C LEU A 26 -0.33 9.71 -12.88
N ASP A 27 -0.47 10.76 -12.08
CA ASP A 27 0.51 11.03 -11.03
C ASP A 27 0.38 9.95 -9.95
N VAL A 28 1.49 9.49 -9.42
CA VAL A 28 1.51 8.39 -8.43
C VAL A 28 2.18 8.85 -7.15
N ILE A 29 1.47 8.74 -6.04
CA ILE A 29 2.04 8.82 -4.69
C ILE A 29 2.18 7.39 -4.15
N GLY A 30 3.43 6.96 -4.00
CA GLY A 30 3.75 5.69 -3.36
C GLY A 30 3.94 5.84 -1.86
N ILE A 31 3.24 5.05 -1.08
CA ILE A 31 3.36 4.98 0.38
C ILE A 31 4.08 3.68 0.75
N ASP A 32 5.24 3.78 1.40
CA ASP A 32 5.97 2.63 1.91
C ASP A 32 6.95 3.09 3.01
N ASN A 33 7.00 2.40 4.12
CA ASN A 33 7.88 2.70 5.26
C ASN A 33 9.00 1.68 5.46
N ASP A 34 9.21 0.79 4.47
CA ASP A 34 10.23 -0.26 4.49
C ASP A 34 10.13 -1.22 5.71
N MET A 35 8.90 -1.44 6.22
CA MET A 35 8.70 -2.39 7.34
C MET A 35 9.12 -3.83 7.01
N ARG A 36 9.25 -4.17 5.73
CA ARG A 36 9.78 -5.46 5.32
C ARG A 36 11.17 -5.74 5.92
N LYS A 37 11.99 -4.71 6.02
CA LYS A 37 13.29 -4.76 6.71
C LYS A 37 13.15 -5.14 8.18
N VAL A 38 12.15 -4.63 8.88
CA VAL A 38 11.88 -4.96 10.30
C VAL A 38 11.47 -6.43 10.44
N PHE A 39 10.68 -6.95 9.51
CA PHE A 39 10.17 -8.32 9.59
C PHE A 39 11.19 -9.38 9.15
N PHE A 40 12.05 -9.08 8.18
CA PHE A 40 12.88 -10.07 7.50
C PHE A 40 14.38 -9.72 7.47
N GLY A 41 14.80 -8.64 8.12
CA GLY A 41 16.20 -8.18 8.18
C GLY A 41 16.58 -7.22 7.05
N ASP A 42 17.79 -6.69 7.14
CA ASP A 42 18.29 -5.62 6.25
C ASP A 42 18.29 -5.99 4.76
N GLU A 43 18.54 -7.26 4.46
CA GLU A 43 18.56 -7.76 3.06
C GLU A 43 17.16 -7.75 2.41
N ALA A 44 16.11 -7.71 3.23
CA ALA A 44 14.74 -7.64 2.74
C ALA A 44 14.25 -6.20 2.47
N SER A 45 15.10 -5.19 2.72
CA SER A 45 14.76 -3.79 2.47
C SER A 45 14.32 -3.56 1.02
N THR A 46 13.26 -2.79 0.86
CA THR A 46 12.71 -2.38 -0.43
C THR A 46 13.24 -1.02 -0.91
N ALA A 47 14.19 -0.42 -0.18
CA ALA A 47 14.75 0.89 -0.48
C ALA A 47 15.35 1.00 -1.89
N TRP A 48 16.00 -0.07 -2.39
CA TRP A 48 16.54 -0.14 -3.74
C TRP A 48 15.45 0.00 -4.82
N ASN A 49 14.29 -0.61 -4.59
CA ASN A 49 13.17 -0.57 -5.54
C ASN A 49 12.47 0.79 -5.49
N ARG A 50 12.34 1.39 -4.30
CA ARG A 50 11.90 2.78 -4.14
C ARG A 50 12.75 3.73 -4.97
N GLN A 51 14.08 3.68 -4.80
CA GLN A 51 15.01 4.52 -5.55
C GLN A 51 14.87 4.33 -7.07
N LYS A 52 14.65 3.09 -7.51
CA LYS A 52 14.41 2.79 -8.92
C LYS A 52 13.14 3.45 -9.44
N LEU A 53 12.04 3.42 -8.67
CA LEU A 53 10.78 4.09 -9.04
C LEU A 53 10.98 5.61 -9.13
N GLU A 54 11.57 6.23 -8.11
CA GLU A 54 11.84 7.68 -8.06
C GLU A 54 12.73 8.15 -9.23
N THR A 55 13.67 7.33 -9.69
CA THR A 55 14.57 7.69 -10.79
C THR A 55 13.99 7.42 -12.17
N SER A 56 13.10 6.43 -12.31
CA SER A 56 12.59 5.99 -13.61
C SER A 56 11.23 6.55 -13.98
N LEU A 57 10.46 7.05 -13.00
CA LEU A 57 9.10 7.54 -13.21
C LEU A 57 9.02 9.03 -12.83
N PRO A 58 8.94 9.95 -13.81
CA PRO A 58 8.92 11.38 -13.53
C PRO A 58 7.65 11.87 -12.82
N ASN A 59 6.58 11.09 -12.89
CA ASN A 59 5.28 11.33 -12.26
C ASN A 59 5.04 10.43 -11.02
N TYR A 60 6.12 9.95 -10.39
CA TYR A 60 6.07 9.22 -9.14
C TYR A 60 6.72 10.02 -8.01
N SER A 61 6.06 10.08 -6.87
CA SER A 61 6.62 10.59 -5.62
C SER A 61 6.46 9.57 -4.51
N HIS A 62 7.39 9.57 -3.56
CA HIS A 62 7.39 8.64 -2.44
C HIS A 62 7.13 9.35 -1.12
N LEU A 63 6.27 8.74 -0.29
CA LEU A 63 6.04 9.14 1.09
C LEU A 63 6.33 7.98 2.04
N SER A 64 7.20 8.24 3.01
CA SER A 64 7.50 7.29 4.08
C SER A 64 6.47 7.43 5.21
N VAL A 65 5.26 6.93 4.97
CA VAL A 65 4.14 6.98 5.90
C VAL A 65 3.77 5.57 6.33
N ASP A 66 3.48 5.41 7.62
CA ASP A 66 2.91 4.18 8.15
C ASP A 66 1.39 4.22 8.01
N ILE A 67 0.80 3.24 7.32
CA ILE A 67 -0.66 3.16 7.13
C ILE A 67 -1.44 3.08 8.44
N ARG A 68 -0.79 2.71 9.56
CA ARG A 68 -1.38 2.72 10.89
C ARG A 68 -1.53 4.13 11.46
N ASN A 69 -0.77 5.09 10.94
CA ASN A 69 -0.87 6.48 11.37
C ASN A 69 -2.09 7.16 10.70
N ARG A 70 -3.21 7.10 11.41
CA ARG A 70 -4.49 7.62 10.93
C ARG A 70 -4.41 9.10 10.55
N GLU A 71 -3.68 9.89 11.34
CA GLU A 71 -3.62 11.35 11.16
C GLU A 71 -2.85 11.71 9.87
N GLU A 72 -1.74 11.04 9.61
CA GLU A 72 -0.96 11.25 8.38
C GLU A 72 -1.73 10.79 7.14
N ILE A 73 -2.41 9.64 7.22
CA ILE A 73 -3.26 9.15 6.12
C ILE A 73 -4.41 10.13 5.85
N ASP A 74 -5.14 10.55 6.89
CA ASP A 74 -6.22 11.52 6.74
C ASP A 74 -5.74 12.84 6.13
N ALA A 75 -4.59 13.36 6.60
CA ALA A 75 -4.01 14.59 6.08
C ALA A 75 -3.66 14.49 4.59
N LEU A 76 -3.01 13.39 4.19
CA LEU A 76 -2.66 13.13 2.80
C LEU A 76 -3.91 13.09 1.89
N PHE A 77 -4.93 12.35 2.30
CA PHE A 77 -6.14 12.22 1.50
C PHE A 77 -6.93 13.53 1.43
N ARG A 78 -6.96 14.29 2.52
CA ARG A 78 -7.59 15.62 2.56
C ARG A 78 -6.87 16.63 1.67
N GLU A 79 -5.53 16.59 1.63
CA GLU A 79 -4.71 17.49 0.80
C GLU A 79 -5.04 17.33 -0.69
N HIS A 80 -5.19 16.09 -1.15
CA HIS A 80 -5.41 15.78 -2.56
C HIS A 80 -6.90 15.63 -2.93
N GLY A 81 -7.74 15.26 -1.99
CA GLY A 81 -9.20 15.22 -2.15
C GLY A 81 -9.65 14.54 -3.44
N SER A 82 -10.45 15.26 -4.22
CA SER A 82 -11.03 14.75 -5.46
C SER A 82 -10.04 14.51 -6.62
N GLU A 83 -8.79 14.90 -6.49
CA GLU A 83 -7.73 14.54 -7.44
C GLU A 83 -7.41 13.05 -7.40
N ILE A 84 -7.58 12.42 -6.23
CA ILE A 84 -7.41 10.97 -6.05
C ILE A 84 -8.49 10.24 -6.83
N LYS A 85 -8.09 9.47 -7.84
CA LYS A 85 -8.97 8.65 -8.67
C LYS A 85 -8.83 7.15 -8.40
N LEU A 86 -7.71 6.77 -7.82
CA LEU A 86 -7.38 5.38 -7.59
C LEU A 86 -6.57 5.19 -6.31
N ILE A 87 -6.93 4.19 -5.53
CA ILE A 87 -6.13 3.67 -4.44
C ILE A 87 -5.83 2.19 -4.74
N VAL A 88 -4.54 1.81 -4.72
CA VAL A 88 -4.13 0.40 -4.78
C VAL A 88 -3.46 0.06 -3.45
N HIS A 89 -4.17 -0.74 -2.66
CA HIS A 89 -3.71 -1.10 -1.33
C HIS A 89 -3.02 -2.46 -1.35
N THR A 90 -1.67 -2.43 -1.29
CA THR A 90 -0.83 -3.64 -1.26
C THR A 90 0.05 -3.73 -0.01
N ALA A 91 0.08 -2.68 0.82
CA ALA A 91 0.80 -2.71 2.08
C ALA A 91 0.18 -3.73 3.04
N ALA A 92 1.00 -4.63 3.55
CA ALA A 92 0.56 -5.67 4.47
C ALA A 92 1.73 -6.20 5.31
N GLN A 93 1.43 -6.81 6.45
CA GLN A 93 2.31 -7.73 7.14
C GLN A 93 2.02 -9.14 6.59
N PRO A 94 2.92 -9.75 5.77
CA PRO A 94 2.61 -10.97 5.03
C PRO A 94 3.06 -12.27 5.72
N SER A 95 3.76 -12.18 6.86
CA SER A 95 4.40 -13.35 7.50
C SER A 95 3.50 -14.00 8.53
N HIS A 96 3.24 -15.29 8.36
CA HIS A 96 2.52 -16.10 9.37
C HIS A 96 3.28 -16.23 10.69
N ASP A 97 4.61 -16.36 10.61
CA ASP A 97 5.45 -16.50 11.80
C ASP A 97 5.42 -15.21 12.63
N TRP A 98 5.41 -14.05 11.96
CA TRP A 98 5.24 -12.78 12.63
C TRP A 98 3.84 -12.60 13.21
N ALA A 99 2.80 -13.00 12.49
CA ALA A 99 1.43 -12.98 13.00
C ALA A 99 1.28 -13.83 14.28
N ALA A 100 1.96 -14.97 14.34
CA ALA A 100 1.98 -15.82 15.54
C ALA A 100 2.79 -15.21 16.70
N ARG A 101 3.87 -14.49 16.41
CA ARG A 101 4.74 -13.86 17.43
C ARG A 101 4.17 -12.56 17.98
N ASP A 102 3.57 -11.75 17.10
CA ASP A 102 3.00 -10.45 17.44
C ASP A 102 1.68 -10.25 16.69
N PRO A 103 0.58 -10.84 17.20
CA PRO A 103 -0.74 -10.71 16.58
C PRO A 103 -1.27 -9.27 16.61
N HIS A 104 -0.83 -8.44 17.56
CA HIS A 104 -1.21 -7.02 17.58
C HIS A 104 -0.58 -6.25 16.43
N MET A 105 0.69 -6.49 16.12
CA MET A 105 1.35 -5.91 14.96
C MET A 105 0.63 -6.34 13.68
N ASP A 106 0.37 -7.63 13.51
CA ASP A 106 -0.35 -8.19 12.37
C ASP A 106 -1.72 -7.53 12.18
N PHE A 107 -2.51 -7.47 13.24
CA PHE A 107 -3.84 -6.86 13.23
C PHE A 107 -3.78 -5.35 12.91
N THR A 108 -2.89 -4.62 13.56
CA THR A 108 -2.81 -3.17 13.35
C THR A 108 -2.36 -2.79 11.94
N VAL A 109 -1.45 -3.55 11.34
CA VAL A 109 -1.05 -3.32 9.95
C VAL A 109 -2.17 -3.72 8.99
N ASN A 110 -2.65 -4.97 9.08
CA ASN A 110 -3.56 -5.53 8.08
C ASN A 110 -5.00 -5.05 8.23
N ALA A 111 -5.50 -4.88 9.45
CA ALA A 111 -6.87 -4.45 9.70
C ALA A 111 -6.98 -2.94 9.92
N ASN A 112 -6.27 -2.38 10.90
CA ASN A 112 -6.40 -0.95 11.21
C ASN A 112 -5.83 -0.08 10.07
N GLY A 113 -4.69 -0.47 9.46
CA GLY A 113 -4.15 0.25 8.32
C GLY A 113 -5.13 0.28 7.14
N THR A 114 -5.76 -0.85 6.82
CA THR A 114 -6.81 -0.91 5.79
C THR A 114 -8.01 -0.03 6.15
N LEU A 115 -8.46 -0.06 7.41
CA LEU A 115 -9.56 0.78 7.88
C LEU A 115 -9.24 2.27 7.74
N ASN A 116 -8.02 2.70 8.08
CA ASN A 116 -7.61 4.10 7.93
C ASN A 116 -7.72 4.58 6.48
N LEU A 117 -7.27 3.77 5.53
CA LEU A 117 -7.36 4.08 4.10
C LEU A 117 -8.81 4.13 3.61
N LEU A 118 -9.64 3.18 4.01
CA LEU A 118 -11.07 3.16 3.65
C LEU A 118 -11.82 4.36 4.19
N GLN A 119 -11.55 4.75 5.45
CA GLN A 119 -12.16 5.94 6.05
C GLN A 119 -11.72 7.21 5.33
N ALA A 120 -10.43 7.37 5.07
CA ALA A 120 -9.90 8.52 4.35
C ALA A 120 -10.46 8.60 2.92
N THR A 121 -10.60 7.45 2.23
CA THR A 121 -11.25 7.38 0.91
C THR A 121 -12.68 7.87 0.97
N ARG A 122 -13.48 7.34 1.91
CA ARG A 122 -14.88 7.75 2.09
C ARG A 122 -15.02 9.24 2.37
N ASP A 123 -14.14 9.77 3.21
CA ASP A 123 -14.30 11.13 3.73
C ASP A 123 -13.77 12.20 2.74
N HIS A 124 -12.78 11.86 1.89
CA HIS A 124 -12.11 12.86 1.04
C HIS A 124 -12.20 12.59 -0.47
N CYS A 125 -12.36 11.34 -0.89
CA CYS A 125 -12.42 10.97 -2.31
C CYS A 125 -13.38 9.79 -2.58
N PRO A 126 -14.68 9.92 -2.23
CA PRO A 126 -15.64 8.80 -2.27
C PRO A 126 -15.86 8.22 -3.67
N GLU A 127 -15.51 8.96 -4.72
CA GLU A 127 -15.62 8.52 -6.12
C GLU A 127 -14.36 7.78 -6.63
N ALA A 128 -13.31 7.71 -5.81
CA ALA A 128 -12.09 7.01 -6.18
C ALA A 128 -12.29 5.49 -6.16
N VAL A 129 -11.68 4.81 -7.12
CA VAL A 129 -11.64 3.34 -7.15
C VAL A 129 -10.68 2.84 -6.08
N PHE A 130 -11.13 1.94 -5.22
CA PHE A 130 -10.29 1.30 -4.21
C PHE A 130 -10.04 -0.16 -4.59
N ILE A 131 -8.79 -0.50 -4.89
CA ILE A 131 -8.34 -1.88 -5.18
C ILE A 131 -7.62 -2.43 -3.96
N PHE A 132 -8.18 -3.48 -3.37
CA PHE A 132 -7.57 -4.20 -2.26
C PHE A 132 -6.95 -5.52 -2.75
N THR A 133 -5.67 -5.72 -2.48
CA THR A 133 -5.02 -7.00 -2.80
C THR A 133 -5.20 -7.97 -1.64
N SER A 134 -6.00 -9.01 -1.87
CA SER A 134 -6.27 -10.07 -0.92
C SER A 134 -5.25 -11.21 -1.08
N THR A 135 -5.52 -12.35 -0.49
CA THR A 135 -4.68 -13.54 -0.52
C THR A 135 -5.47 -14.76 -1.00
N ASN A 136 -4.80 -15.69 -1.70
CA ASN A 136 -5.39 -16.97 -2.07
C ASN A 136 -5.74 -17.86 -0.86
N LYS A 137 -5.17 -17.58 0.30
CA LYS A 137 -5.41 -18.33 1.55
C LYS A 137 -6.83 -18.19 2.09
N VAL A 138 -7.60 -17.20 1.64
CA VAL A 138 -9.01 -17.05 1.99
C VAL A 138 -9.87 -18.23 1.54
N TYR A 139 -9.40 -18.99 0.55
CA TYR A 139 -10.11 -20.18 0.05
C TYR A 139 -9.84 -21.45 0.87
N GLY A 140 -8.85 -21.43 1.79
CA GLY A 140 -8.43 -22.60 2.56
C GLY A 140 -7.95 -23.75 1.65
N ASP A 141 -8.18 -24.98 2.07
CA ASP A 141 -7.80 -26.19 1.31
C ASP A 141 -8.87 -26.67 0.34
N THR A 142 -10.06 -26.06 0.33
CA THR A 142 -11.19 -26.47 -0.51
C THR A 142 -10.84 -26.62 -1.99
N PRO A 143 -10.07 -25.68 -2.62
CA PRO A 143 -9.69 -25.85 -4.03
C PRO A 143 -8.80 -27.06 -4.31
N ASN A 144 -8.08 -27.55 -3.30
CA ASN A 144 -7.20 -28.72 -3.45
C ASN A 144 -7.96 -30.06 -3.41
N ALA A 145 -9.23 -30.01 -3.02
CA ALA A 145 -10.11 -31.20 -2.95
C ALA A 145 -10.96 -31.40 -4.23
N LEU A 146 -10.83 -30.47 -5.19
CA LEU A 146 -11.48 -30.53 -6.50
C LEU A 146 -10.57 -31.19 -7.53
#